data_093046efeee6913ff9b26481d843e320
#
_entry.id   093046efeee6913ff9b26481d843e320
#
_cell.length_a   1.000
_cell.length_b   1.000
_cell.length_c   1.000
_cell.angle_alpha   90.00
_cell.angle_beta   90.00
_cell.angle_gamma   90.00
#
_symmetry.space_group_name_H-M   'P 1'
#
loop_
_entity.id
_entity.type
_entity.pdbx_description
1 polymer ?
#
loop_
_entity_poly.entity_id
_entity_poly.type
_entity_poly.pdbx_seq_one_letter_code
_entity_poly.pdbx_strand_id
1 'polypeptide(L)'
;MEKPNIKPNCPNFSSGPCTKPPGWNLDKLKNATLGRSHRSKVGKQKLQEVIEKSRNILKIPDEYHIGIVPASDTGAVEMAMWCLFGQRNVEVYSWDNFGHDWATDVGKQLPLENASLEKTDYGILPDFSKSDSDNDIVFTWNGTTAGVKVKNLDWISDTRKGLVICDATSAVFSMKVDWKKLDVVTYSWQKVLGSEAGHGMIILSPRAVERLESHTPSWPIPKIFRLAKEQKFNKDIFSGATINTPSMLCVEDVLYSLNWAESIGGIEELINISKRNLEIVKKWIEGSEVFEFLAQDRETISSTSICIVPKDEWFKNLEQDAKVNFMKEVCSEIEKNEAGYDLNSYKTAPPGIRIWGGSTVENEDVEKVLPWIDWAYNFVKEKYTNE
;
A
#
# COMPACT_ATOMS: atom_id res chain seq x y z
N MET A 1 -12.37 -32.34 8.30
CA MET A 1 -11.61 -32.14 7.03
C MET A 1 -10.21 -32.73 7.19
N GLU A 2 -9.69 -33.44 6.18
CA GLU A 2 -8.32 -33.98 6.21
C GLU A 2 -7.28 -32.85 6.10
N LYS A 3 -6.19 -32.98 6.89
CA LYS A 3 -5.12 -31.99 6.92
C LYS A 3 -4.34 -32.01 5.59
N PRO A 4 -4.11 -30.84 4.93
CA PRO A 4 -3.32 -30.78 3.71
C PRO A 4 -1.86 -31.24 3.94
N ASN A 5 -1.25 -31.79 2.89
CA ASN A 5 0.14 -32.25 2.91
C ASN A 5 1.08 -31.42 2.02
N ILE A 6 0.52 -30.58 1.14
CA ILE A 6 1.29 -29.70 0.24
C ILE A 6 1.29 -28.29 0.82
N LYS A 7 2.46 -27.69 0.97
CA LYS A 7 2.65 -26.32 1.50
C LYS A 7 3.09 -25.37 0.39
N PRO A 8 2.84 -24.04 0.55
CA PRO A 8 3.53 -23.02 -0.24
C PRO A 8 5.04 -23.18 -0.20
N ASN A 9 5.71 -22.89 -1.30
CA ASN A 9 7.18 -22.83 -1.35
C ASN A 9 7.68 -21.62 -0.55
N CYS A 10 6.97 -20.49 -0.65
CA CYS A 10 7.18 -19.30 0.17
C CYS A 10 5.89 -19.00 0.95
N PRO A 11 5.85 -19.29 2.26
CA PRO A 11 4.65 -19.11 3.08
C PRO A 11 4.45 -17.67 3.59
N ASN A 12 5.15 -16.67 3.04
CA ASN A 12 5.12 -15.28 3.50
C ASN A 12 3.99 -14.50 2.81
N PHE A 13 2.90 -14.25 3.53
CA PHE A 13 1.73 -13.50 3.02
C PHE A 13 1.54 -12.15 3.73
N SER A 14 2.60 -11.61 4.35
CA SER A 14 2.56 -10.29 4.98
C SER A 14 2.23 -9.19 3.98
N SER A 15 1.38 -8.25 4.39
CA SER A 15 1.04 -7.06 3.61
C SER A 15 2.00 -5.88 3.83
N GLY A 16 3.16 -6.14 4.48
CA GLY A 16 4.22 -5.14 4.64
C GLY A 16 4.98 -5.27 5.97
N PRO A 17 6.26 -5.63 5.89
CA PRO A 17 7.03 -5.94 4.68
C PRO A 17 6.48 -7.15 3.95
N CYS A 18 6.46 -7.08 2.61
CA CYS A 18 6.01 -8.17 1.78
C CYS A 18 7.17 -9.10 1.41
N THR A 19 6.83 -10.31 0.96
CA THR A 19 7.85 -11.28 0.51
C THR A 19 8.74 -10.68 -0.58
N LYS A 20 9.99 -11.09 -0.61
CA LYS A 20 10.98 -10.68 -1.60
C LYS A 20 10.62 -11.20 -3.00
N PRO A 21 11.09 -10.54 -4.08
CA PRO A 21 10.94 -11.07 -5.43
C PRO A 21 11.51 -12.50 -5.54
N PRO A 22 10.92 -13.36 -6.38
CA PRO A 22 11.44 -14.70 -6.63
C PRO A 22 12.94 -14.70 -6.97
N GLY A 23 13.69 -15.63 -6.36
CA GLY A 23 15.12 -15.75 -6.54
C GLY A 23 15.99 -14.74 -5.78
N TRP A 24 15.38 -13.87 -4.97
CA TRP A 24 16.14 -13.00 -4.06
C TRP A 24 16.80 -13.82 -2.94
N ASN A 25 18.03 -13.47 -2.60
CA ASN A 25 18.76 -13.95 -1.43
C ASN A 25 19.83 -12.93 -1.02
N LEU A 26 20.42 -13.07 0.16
CA LEU A 26 21.41 -12.12 0.68
C LEU A 26 22.65 -11.96 -0.21
N ASP A 27 23.03 -12.97 -0.99
CA ASP A 27 24.16 -12.87 -1.91
C ASP A 27 23.95 -11.83 -3.01
N LYS A 28 22.70 -11.46 -3.30
CA LYS A 28 22.37 -10.39 -4.25
C LYS A 28 22.87 -9.03 -3.78
N LEU A 29 23.06 -8.86 -2.47
CA LEU A 29 23.51 -7.61 -1.84
C LEU A 29 25.02 -7.63 -1.45
N LYS A 30 25.77 -8.71 -1.77
CA LYS A 30 27.18 -8.84 -1.38
C LYS A 30 28.10 -7.73 -1.94
N ASN A 31 27.71 -7.12 -3.06
CA ASN A 31 28.44 -6.04 -3.70
C ASN A 31 27.80 -4.66 -3.42
N ALA A 32 26.87 -4.57 -2.46
CA ALA A 32 26.22 -3.33 -2.11
C ALA A 32 27.23 -2.25 -1.70
N THR A 33 26.96 -1.00 -2.09
CA THR A 33 27.82 0.16 -1.85
C THR A 33 27.73 0.63 -0.38
N LEU A 34 28.10 -0.25 0.55
CA LEU A 34 28.04 0.04 1.99
C LEU A 34 29.28 0.81 2.47
N GLY A 35 29.09 1.64 3.49
CA GLY A 35 30.16 2.44 4.08
C GLY A 35 30.66 3.59 3.18
N ARG A 36 30.09 3.78 2.00
CA ARG A 36 30.37 4.92 1.11
C ARG A 36 29.33 6.03 1.34
N SER A 37 29.78 7.25 1.20
CA SER A 37 28.86 8.40 1.29
C SER A 37 27.78 8.33 0.19
N HIS A 38 26.50 8.49 0.57
CA HIS A 38 25.40 8.65 -0.37
C HIS A 38 25.57 9.91 -1.26
N ARG A 39 26.39 10.88 -0.83
CA ARG A 39 26.76 12.08 -1.61
C ARG A 39 27.90 11.86 -2.57
N SER A 40 28.60 10.72 -2.53
CA SER A 40 29.60 10.36 -3.52
C SER A 40 28.95 10.18 -4.90
N LYS A 41 29.77 10.22 -5.95
CA LYS A 41 29.28 10.00 -7.33
C LYS A 41 28.50 8.69 -7.44
N VAL A 42 29.01 7.60 -6.90
CA VAL A 42 28.35 6.27 -6.94
C VAL A 42 27.05 6.26 -6.11
N GLY A 43 27.06 6.87 -4.91
CA GLY A 43 25.86 6.95 -4.07
C GLY A 43 24.72 7.72 -4.74
N LYS A 44 25.03 8.90 -5.30
CA LYS A 44 24.05 9.69 -6.06
C LYS A 44 23.53 8.95 -7.29
N GLN A 45 24.39 8.25 -8.00
CA GLN A 45 24.01 7.47 -9.17
C GLN A 45 23.02 6.35 -8.81
N LYS A 46 23.23 5.64 -7.69
CA LYS A 46 22.30 4.61 -7.21
C LYS A 46 20.93 5.18 -6.84
N LEU A 47 20.90 6.31 -6.13
CA LEU A 47 19.64 6.99 -5.78
C LEU A 47 18.90 7.48 -7.03
N GLN A 48 19.61 8.03 -8.00
CA GLN A 48 19.03 8.46 -9.26
C GLN A 48 18.52 7.27 -10.08
N GLU A 49 19.23 6.14 -10.09
CA GLU A 49 18.80 4.91 -10.76
C GLU A 49 17.46 4.39 -10.20
N VAL A 50 17.24 4.47 -8.88
CA VAL A 50 15.92 4.13 -8.28
C VAL A 50 14.82 5.02 -8.85
N ILE A 51 15.05 6.33 -8.94
CA ILE A 51 14.09 7.29 -9.49
C ILE A 51 13.77 6.97 -10.95
N GLU A 52 14.81 6.81 -11.78
CA GLU A 52 14.67 6.56 -13.22
C GLU A 52 13.97 5.24 -13.52
N LYS A 53 14.36 4.16 -12.82
CA LYS A 53 13.70 2.85 -12.98
C LYS A 53 12.23 2.90 -12.54
N SER A 54 11.93 3.56 -11.42
CA SER A 54 10.56 3.76 -10.99
C SER A 54 9.73 4.52 -12.03
N ARG A 55 10.29 5.60 -12.62
CA ARG A 55 9.65 6.34 -13.72
C ARG A 55 9.33 5.43 -14.90
N ASN A 56 10.34 4.68 -15.35
CA ASN A 56 10.22 3.85 -16.56
C ASN A 56 9.20 2.72 -16.38
N ILE A 57 9.27 2.00 -15.27
CA ILE A 57 8.37 0.88 -14.98
C ILE A 57 6.93 1.38 -14.82
N LEU A 58 6.73 2.44 -14.05
CA LEU A 58 5.40 3.00 -13.75
C LEU A 58 4.86 3.90 -14.89
N LYS A 59 5.68 4.20 -15.91
CA LYS A 59 5.33 5.09 -17.02
C LYS A 59 4.87 6.47 -16.52
N ILE A 60 5.62 7.02 -15.54
CA ILE A 60 5.34 8.34 -14.98
C ILE A 60 5.71 9.41 -16.01
N PRO A 61 4.83 10.38 -16.30
CA PRO A 61 5.13 11.44 -17.27
C PRO A 61 6.41 12.24 -16.93
N ASP A 62 7.12 12.70 -17.93
CA ASP A 62 8.43 13.36 -17.76
C ASP A 62 8.36 14.65 -16.94
N GLU A 63 7.22 15.36 -17.02
CA GLU A 63 6.97 16.59 -16.28
C GLU A 63 6.73 16.38 -14.78
N TYR A 64 6.54 15.13 -14.32
CA TYR A 64 6.38 14.81 -12.89
C TYR A 64 7.75 14.66 -12.22
N HIS A 65 7.85 15.08 -10.98
CA HIS A 65 9.04 14.96 -10.16
C HIS A 65 8.93 13.76 -9.19
N ILE A 66 9.96 12.93 -9.13
CA ILE A 66 10.01 11.75 -8.26
C ILE A 66 11.13 11.92 -7.25
N GLY A 67 10.80 11.83 -5.96
CA GLY A 67 11.77 12.00 -4.88
C GLY A 67 11.78 10.81 -3.91
N ILE A 68 12.96 10.52 -3.34
CA ILE A 68 13.13 9.58 -2.24
C ILE A 68 13.11 10.38 -0.94
N VAL A 69 12.18 10.02 -0.04
CA VAL A 69 11.93 10.73 1.22
C VAL A 69 12.00 9.78 2.41
N PRO A 70 12.22 10.29 3.64
CA PRO A 70 12.32 9.43 4.82
C PRO A 70 10.97 8.90 5.31
N ALA A 71 11.05 7.95 6.24
CA ALA A 71 9.95 7.44 7.05
C ALA A 71 8.83 6.72 6.29
N SER A 72 9.23 5.98 5.23
CA SER A 72 8.32 5.18 4.39
C SER A 72 7.18 6.03 3.80
N ASP A 73 6.06 5.40 3.47
CA ASP A 73 4.90 6.13 2.94
C ASP A 73 4.27 7.08 3.97
N THR A 74 4.32 6.73 5.25
CA THR A 74 3.85 7.62 6.33
C THR A 74 4.48 9.00 6.22
N GLY A 75 5.82 9.06 6.14
CA GLY A 75 6.52 10.34 5.97
C GLY A 75 6.24 11.02 4.63
N ALA A 76 6.01 10.26 3.55
CA ALA A 76 5.71 10.82 2.24
C ALA A 76 4.31 11.48 2.19
N VAL A 77 3.30 10.84 2.76
CA VAL A 77 1.93 11.38 2.84
C VAL A 77 1.89 12.61 3.77
N GLU A 78 2.44 12.50 4.98
CA GLU A 78 2.49 13.63 5.90
C GLU A 78 3.25 14.82 5.29
N MET A 79 4.40 14.56 4.65
CA MET A 79 5.17 15.60 3.94
C MET A 79 4.33 16.30 2.88
N ALA A 80 3.55 15.57 2.10
CA ALA A 80 2.65 16.14 1.10
C ALA A 80 1.57 17.01 1.75
N MET A 81 0.88 16.51 2.78
CA MET A 81 -0.18 17.23 3.48
C MET A 81 0.35 18.50 4.16
N TRP A 82 1.48 18.39 4.90
CA TRP A 82 2.08 19.53 5.61
C TRP A 82 2.61 20.62 4.69
N CYS A 83 3.05 20.28 3.47
CA CYS A 83 3.60 21.24 2.53
C CYS A 83 2.57 21.87 1.58
N LEU A 84 1.48 21.19 1.27
CA LEU A 84 0.59 21.55 0.19
C LEU A 84 -0.80 22.06 0.64
N PHE A 85 -1.25 21.70 1.85
CA PHE A 85 -2.54 22.14 2.36
C PHE A 85 -2.51 23.57 2.92
N GLY A 86 -3.70 24.11 3.18
CA GLY A 86 -3.92 25.43 3.79
C GLY A 86 -4.28 26.55 2.81
N GLN A 87 -4.21 26.31 1.50
CA GLN A 87 -4.69 27.27 0.51
C GLN A 87 -6.18 27.06 0.18
N ARG A 88 -6.68 25.86 0.34
CA ARG A 88 -8.05 25.43 0.03
C ARG A 88 -8.62 24.59 1.16
N ASN A 89 -9.93 24.43 1.18
CA ASN A 89 -10.55 23.43 2.04
C ASN A 89 -10.01 22.04 1.67
N VAL A 90 -10.07 21.11 2.61
CA VAL A 90 -9.54 19.75 2.44
C VAL A 90 -10.67 18.73 2.61
N GLU A 91 -10.74 17.77 1.69
CA GLU A 91 -11.59 16.59 1.79
C GLU A 91 -10.74 15.35 1.97
N VAL A 92 -11.09 14.52 2.95
CA VAL A 92 -10.43 13.23 3.21
C VAL A 92 -11.44 12.12 2.97
N TYR A 93 -11.09 11.17 2.08
CA TYR A 93 -11.87 9.96 1.86
C TYR A 93 -11.14 8.76 2.42
N SER A 94 -11.75 8.07 3.39
CA SER A 94 -11.09 6.97 4.09
C SER A 94 -12.03 5.81 4.42
N TRP A 95 -11.54 4.57 4.24
CA TRP A 95 -12.29 3.31 4.42
C TRP A 95 -11.44 2.19 5.03
N ASP A 96 -10.26 2.54 5.53
CA ASP A 96 -9.38 1.61 6.22
C ASP A 96 -8.57 2.33 7.31
N ASN A 97 -7.78 1.58 8.08
CA ASN A 97 -7.02 2.17 9.19
C ASN A 97 -6.08 3.29 8.75
N PHE A 98 -5.33 3.09 7.66
CA PHE A 98 -4.36 4.09 7.21
C PHE A 98 -5.03 5.35 6.70
N GLY A 99 -6.09 5.22 5.91
CA GLY A 99 -6.90 6.37 5.51
C GLY A 99 -7.51 7.11 6.71
N HIS A 100 -7.93 6.38 7.77
CA HIS A 100 -8.41 6.99 9.01
C HIS A 100 -7.31 7.74 9.77
N ASP A 101 -6.05 7.30 9.69
CA ASP A 101 -4.92 8.03 10.26
C ASP A 101 -4.70 9.35 9.50
N TRP A 102 -4.75 9.36 8.16
CA TRP A 102 -4.71 10.61 7.35
C TRP A 102 -5.87 11.55 7.68
N ALA A 103 -7.07 11.01 7.87
CA ALA A 103 -8.23 11.80 8.32
C ALA A 103 -8.02 12.36 9.74
N THR A 104 -7.28 11.68 10.59
CA THR A 104 -6.95 12.17 11.93
C THR A 104 -5.93 13.30 11.87
N ASP A 105 -4.93 13.20 10.99
CA ASP A 105 -3.94 14.26 10.79
C ASP A 105 -4.58 15.54 10.27
N VAL A 106 -5.42 15.41 9.24
CA VAL A 106 -6.16 16.56 8.68
C VAL A 106 -7.11 17.17 9.69
N GLY A 107 -7.84 16.35 10.45
CA GLY A 107 -8.88 16.84 11.36
C GLY A 107 -8.39 17.29 12.74
N LYS A 108 -7.15 16.91 13.17
CA LYS A 108 -6.68 17.14 14.53
C LYS A 108 -5.27 17.70 14.64
N GLN A 109 -4.40 17.44 13.67
CA GLN A 109 -2.99 17.82 13.76
C GLN A 109 -2.68 19.06 12.91
N LEU A 110 -3.26 19.15 11.71
CA LEU A 110 -3.14 20.33 10.87
C LEU A 110 -4.14 21.41 11.31
N PRO A 111 -3.71 22.66 11.48
CA PRO A 111 -4.58 23.77 11.89
C PRO A 111 -5.41 24.31 10.71
N LEU A 112 -6.17 23.42 10.08
CA LEU A 112 -7.05 23.74 8.96
C LEU A 112 -8.37 24.30 9.48
N GLU A 113 -8.85 25.39 8.88
CA GLU A 113 -10.13 26.00 9.26
C GLU A 113 -11.34 25.15 8.82
N ASN A 114 -11.22 24.53 7.63
CA ASN A 114 -12.31 23.73 7.06
C ASN A 114 -11.75 22.44 6.46
N ALA A 115 -12.21 21.32 6.99
CA ALA A 115 -11.95 19.98 6.47
C ALA A 115 -13.20 19.11 6.55
N SER A 116 -13.46 18.35 5.49
CA SER A 116 -14.51 17.32 5.44
C SER A 116 -13.86 15.94 5.53
N LEU A 117 -14.35 15.11 6.45
CA LEU A 117 -13.82 13.78 6.72
C LEU A 117 -14.86 12.72 6.39
N GLU A 118 -14.83 12.21 5.16
CA GLU A 118 -15.73 11.15 4.68
C GLU A 118 -15.15 9.78 5.04
N LYS A 119 -15.67 9.21 6.13
CA LYS A 119 -15.23 7.90 6.65
C LYS A 119 -16.32 6.88 6.46
N THR A 120 -15.95 5.71 5.95
CA THR A 120 -16.84 4.55 5.87
C THR A 120 -16.28 3.37 6.65
N ASP A 121 -17.14 2.40 6.92
CA ASP A 121 -16.75 1.14 7.53
C ASP A 121 -15.90 0.29 6.58
N TYR A 122 -15.22 -0.69 7.15
CA TYR A 122 -14.45 -1.66 6.38
C TYR A 122 -15.31 -2.38 5.34
N GLY A 123 -14.77 -2.52 4.15
CA GLY A 123 -15.47 -3.20 3.04
C GLY A 123 -16.29 -2.28 2.13
N ILE A 124 -16.42 -0.99 2.47
CA ILE A 124 -17.28 -0.02 1.76
C ILE A 124 -16.46 1.20 1.34
N LEU A 125 -16.55 1.61 0.07
CA LEU A 125 -16.01 2.89 -0.39
C LEU A 125 -16.91 4.07 0.01
N PRO A 126 -16.32 5.25 0.30
CA PRO A 126 -17.09 6.49 0.42
C PRO A 126 -17.77 6.88 -0.90
N ASP A 127 -18.78 7.74 -0.79
CA ASP A 127 -19.46 8.33 -1.95
C ASP A 127 -18.67 9.50 -2.53
N PHE A 128 -17.84 9.23 -3.53
CA PHE A 128 -17.03 10.24 -4.20
C PHE A 128 -17.83 11.23 -5.08
N SER A 129 -19.12 10.98 -5.33
CA SER A 129 -19.94 11.88 -6.17
C SER A 129 -20.17 13.25 -5.52
N LYS A 130 -19.89 13.36 -4.22
CA LYS A 130 -20.01 14.59 -3.43
C LYS A 130 -18.73 15.43 -3.39
N SER A 131 -17.64 14.95 -4.01
CA SER A 131 -16.36 15.68 -4.00
C SER A 131 -16.47 17.03 -4.70
N ASP A 132 -15.90 18.06 -4.06
CA ASP A 132 -15.80 19.40 -4.65
C ASP A 132 -14.44 19.58 -5.32
N SER A 133 -14.45 19.79 -6.61
CA SER A 133 -13.25 19.98 -7.43
C SER A 133 -12.42 21.23 -7.07
N ASP A 134 -12.97 22.13 -6.26
CA ASP A 134 -12.25 23.32 -5.77
C ASP A 134 -11.47 23.04 -4.48
N ASN A 135 -11.76 21.94 -3.78
CA ASN A 135 -11.07 21.51 -2.57
C ASN A 135 -9.84 20.65 -2.86
N ASP A 136 -8.85 20.70 -1.97
CA ASP A 136 -7.77 19.72 -1.98
C ASP A 136 -8.29 18.39 -1.42
N ILE A 137 -7.89 17.27 -2.03
CA ILE A 137 -8.39 15.93 -1.68
C ILE A 137 -7.23 15.06 -1.26
N VAL A 138 -7.41 14.26 -0.20
CA VAL A 138 -6.51 13.16 0.15
C VAL A 138 -7.29 11.87 0.34
N PHE A 139 -6.77 10.79 -0.24
CA PHE A 139 -7.35 9.46 -0.12
C PHE A 139 -6.30 8.36 -0.29
N THR A 140 -6.62 7.16 0.16
CA THR A 140 -5.82 5.95 -0.04
C THR A 140 -6.35 5.20 -1.26
N TRP A 141 -5.52 4.89 -2.27
CA TRP A 141 -5.95 4.13 -3.46
C TRP A 141 -6.52 2.77 -3.12
N ASN A 142 -5.86 2.09 -2.20
CA ASN A 142 -6.15 0.72 -1.83
C ASN A 142 -6.06 0.54 -0.32
N GLY A 143 -7.20 0.36 0.34
CA GLY A 143 -7.27 0.11 1.77
C GLY A 143 -6.65 -1.24 2.13
N THR A 144 -5.38 -1.22 2.55
CA THR A 144 -4.61 -2.43 2.88
C THR A 144 -5.25 -3.26 3.98
N THR A 145 -5.98 -2.64 4.89
CA THR A 145 -6.62 -3.32 6.02
C THR A 145 -8.09 -3.68 5.75
N ALA A 146 -8.68 -3.09 4.70
CA ALA A 146 -10.07 -3.31 4.30
C ALA A 146 -10.24 -4.24 3.08
N GLY A 147 -9.17 -4.43 2.29
CA GLY A 147 -9.25 -5.19 1.05
C GLY A 147 -10.06 -4.51 -0.05
N VAL A 148 -10.20 -3.18 0.02
CA VAL A 148 -11.03 -2.38 -0.89
C VAL A 148 -10.17 -1.34 -1.59
N LYS A 149 -10.22 -1.32 -2.92
CA LYS A 149 -9.58 -0.30 -3.75
C LYS A 149 -10.60 0.63 -4.40
N VAL A 150 -10.17 1.82 -4.81
CA VAL A 150 -11.00 2.67 -5.68
C VAL A 150 -11.34 1.94 -6.98
N LYS A 151 -12.56 2.14 -7.46
CA LYS A 151 -13.03 1.53 -8.71
C LYS A 151 -12.32 2.15 -9.92
N ASN A 152 -12.33 3.47 -9.98
CA ASN A 152 -11.70 4.31 -11.01
C ASN A 152 -11.48 5.73 -10.44
N LEU A 153 -10.92 6.63 -11.25
CA LEU A 153 -10.71 8.03 -10.91
C LEU A 153 -11.61 8.99 -11.71
N ASP A 154 -12.71 8.50 -12.30
CA ASP A 154 -13.61 9.31 -13.15
C ASP A 154 -14.30 10.42 -12.37
N TRP A 155 -14.44 10.25 -11.06
CA TRP A 155 -14.99 11.26 -10.14
C TRP A 155 -14.06 12.48 -9.96
N ILE A 156 -12.78 12.38 -10.30
CA ILE A 156 -11.83 13.50 -10.24
C ILE A 156 -11.98 14.34 -11.52
N SER A 157 -12.40 15.60 -11.37
CA SER A 157 -12.56 16.53 -12.48
C SER A 157 -11.22 16.89 -13.13
N ASP A 158 -11.20 16.95 -14.47
CA ASP A 158 -10.02 17.42 -15.22
C ASP A 158 -9.83 18.94 -15.11
N THR A 159 -10.87 19.68 -14.74
CA THR A 159 -10.84 21.14 -14.55
C THR A 159 -10.78 21.55 -13.08
N ARG A 160 -10.44 20.60 -12.19
CA ARG A 160 -10.30 20.84 -10.75
C ARG A 160 -9.31 21.96 -10.44
N LYS A 161 -9.58 22.72 -9.40
CA LYS A 161 -8.64 23.72 -8.84
C LYS A 161 -7.84 23.18 -7.67
N GLY A 162 -8.45 22.28 -6.87
CA GLY A 162 -7.78 21.59 -5.78
C GLY A 162 -6.72 20.60 -6.25
N LEU A 163 -5.82 20.23 -5.35
CA LEU A 163 -4.84 19.15 -5.55
C LEU A 163 -5.42 17.81 -5.07
N VAL A 164 -5.03 16.74 -5.75
CA VAL A 164 -5.40 15.37 -5.36
C VAL A 164 -4.15 14.63 -4.89
N ILE A 165 -4.11 14.31 -3.60
CA ILE A 165 -3.05 13.54 -2.94
C ILE A 165 -3.54 12.11 -2.76
N CYS A 166 -2.77 11.15 -3.25
CA CYS A 166 -3.10 9.74 -3.20
C CYS A 166 -1.99 8.93 -2.53
N ASP A 167 -2.29 8.33 -1.36
CA ASP A 167 -1.53 7.22 -0.82
C ASP A 167 -1.80 5.98 -1.70
N ALA A 168 -0.83 5.59 -2.50
CA ALA A 168 -0.92 4.45 -3.39
C ALA A 168 0.04 3.31 -3.00
N THR A 169 0.44 3.26 -1.74
CA THR A 169 1.55 2.40 -1.27
C THR A 169 1.30 0.91 -1.49
N SER A 170 0.06 0.46 -1.40
CA SER A 170 -0.32 -0.94 -1.67
C SER A 170 -0.95 -1.16 -3.06
N ALA A 171 -0.94 -0.14 -3.91
CA ALA A 171 -1.51 -0.15 -5.25
C ALA A 171 -0.46 -0.04 -6.36
N VAL A 172 0.49 0.88 -6.22
CA VAL A 172 1.55 1.11 -7.20
C VAL A 172 2.33 -0.18 -7.45
N PHE A 173 2.70 -0.43 -8.69
CA PHE A 173 3.28 -1.67 -9.24
C PHE A 173 2.30 -2.87 -9.35
N SER A 174 1.06 -2.79 -8.83
CA SER A 174 0.05 -3.84 -8.99
C SER A 174 -1.26 -3.36 -9.59
N MET A 175 -1.44 -2.06 -9.72
CA MET A 175 -2.64 -1.43 -10.28
C MET A 175 -2.24 -0.32 -11.25
N LYS A 176 -3.08 -0.10 -12.27
CA LYS A 176 -2.83 0.97 -13.23
C LYS A 176 -3.15 2.33 -12.60
N VAL A 177 -2.22 3.27 -12.68
CA VAL A 177 -2.37 4.65 -12.21
C VAL A 177 -2.70 5.56 -13.39
N ASP A 178 -3.71 6.40 -13.25
CA ASP A 178 -3.96 7.52 -14.16
C ASP A 178 -3.27 8.76 -13.60
N TRP A 179 -2.07 9.02 -14.08
CA TRP A 179 -1.21 10.12 -13.61
C TRP A 179 -1.87 11.49 -13.75
N LYS A 180 -2.69 11.72 -14.80
CA LYS A 180 -3.32 13.01 -15.05
C LYS A 180 -4.36 13.39 -14.00
N LYS A 181 -4.92 12.42 -13.32
CA LYS A 181 -5.91 12.63 -12.26
C LYS A 181 -5.30 12.94 -10.90
N LEU A 182 -4.00 12.68 -10.71
CA LEU A 182 -3.34 12.77 -9.41
C LEU A 182 -2.24 13.84 -9.41
N ASP A 183 -2.23 14.66 -8.38
CA ASP A 183 -1.22 15.72 -8.25
C ASP A 183 -0.05 15.28 -7.35
N VAL A 184 -0.32 14.44 -6.36
CA VAL A 184 0.69 13.77 -5.55
C VAL A 184 0.35 12.29 -5.44
N VAL A 185 1.34 11.44 -5.68
CA VAL A 185 1.25 10.00 -5.42
C VAL A 185 2.39 9.61 -4.50
N THR A 186 2.07 8.86 -3.45
CA THR A 186 3.07 8.36 -2.52
C THR A 186 3.07 6.84 -2.47
N TYR A 187 4.24 6.27 -2.19
CA TYR A 187 4.38 4.84 -1.95
C TYR A 187 5.69 4.53 -1.21
N SER A 188 5.83 3.31 -0.73
CA SER A 188 7.06 2.82 -0.11
C SER A 188 7.46 1.45 -0.65
N TRP A 189 8.74 1.10 -0.47
CA TRP A 189 9.38 -0.04 -1.15
C TRP A 189 8.98 -1.40 -0.60
N GLN A 190 8.52 -1.49 0.66
CA GLN A 190 8.23 -2.74 1.35
C GLN A 190 6.91 -3.42 0.97
N LYS A 191 6.15 -2.83 0.05
CA LYS A 191 4.87 -3.39 -0.42
C LYS A 191 5.05 -4.25 -1.67
N VAL A 192 4.53 -3.81 -2.82
CA VAL A 192 4.49 -4.61 -4.05
C VAL A 192 5.88 -5.00 -4.56
N LEU A 193 6.90 -4.18 -4.35
CA LEU A 193 8.28 -4.51 -4.72
C LEU A 193 8.96 -5.52 -3.77
N GLY A 194 8.38 -5.78 -2.60
CA GLY A 194 8.96 -6.71 -1.63
C GLY A 194 10.33 -6.31 -1.11
N SER A 195 10.67 -5.02 -1.16
CA SER A 195 11.96 -4.51 -0.69
C SER A 195 11.91 -4.11 0.79
N GLU A 196 13.04 -3.68 1.36
CA GLU A 196 13.06 -3.20 2.74
C GLU A 196 12.40 -1.83 2.89
N ALA A 197 11.78 -1.62 4.05
CA ALA A 197 11.14 -0.37 4.44
C ALA A 197 12.14 0.75 4.76
N GLY A 198 11.63 1.90 5.23
CA GLY A 198 12.40 3.03 5.75
C GLY A 198 12.41 4.24 4.82
N HIS A 199 12.17 4.06 3.54
CA HIS A 199 12.08 5.14 2.56
C HIS A 199 10.69 5.19 1.93
N GLY A 200 10.18 6.41 1.77
CA GLY A 200 9.02 6.73 0.95
C GLY A 200 9.43 7.25 -0.42
N MET A 201 8.52 7.16 -1.35
CA MET A 201 8.60 7.81 -2.64
C MET A 201 7.48 8.84 -2.72
N ILE A 202 7.80 10.02 -3.20
CA ILE A 202 6.83 11.07 -3.47
C ILE A 202 6.93 11.49 -4.94
N ILE A 203 5.79 11.53 -5.61
CA ILE A 203 5.67 11.90 -7.02
C ILE A 203 4.79 13.14 -7.09
N LEU A 204 5.31 14.21 -7.65
CA LEU A 204 4.64 15.51 -7.73
C LEU A 204 4.32 15.86 -9.17
N SER A 205 3.06 16.22 -9.45
CA SER A 205 2.66 16.84 -10.73
C SER A 205 3.20 18.27 -10.85
N PRO A 206 3.19 18.86 -12.07
CA PRO A 206 3.49 20.29 -12.24
C PRO A 206 2.60 21.19 -11.36
N ARG A 207 1.32 20.84 -11.14
CA ARG A 207 0.39 21.59 -10.29
C ARG A 207 0.79 21.57 -8.81
N ALA A 208 1.28 20.43 -8.32
CA ALA A 208 1.80 20.33 -6.96
C ALA A 208 3.07 21.17 -6.78
N VAL A 209 3.95 21.21 -7.79
CA VAL A 209 5.14 22.09 -7.78
C VAL A 209 4.73 23.56 -7.79
N GLU A 210 3.79 23.96 -8.65
CA GLU A 210 3.25 25.33 -8.67
C GLU A 210 2.68 25.73 -7.30
N ARG A 211 1.97 24.82 -6.61
CA ARG A 211 1.48 25.07 -5.24
C ARG A 211 2.63 25.31 -4.25
N LEU A 212 3.71 24.54 -4.31
CA LEU A 212 4.89 24.72 -3.45
C LEU A 212 5.59 26.08 -3.69
N GLU A 213 5.50 26.62 -4.91
CA GLU A 213 6.12 27.89 -5.30
C GLU A 213 5.20 29.11 -5.10
N SER A 214 3.89 28.89 -4.96
CA SER A 214 2.90 29.98 -4.83
C SER A 214 2.27 30.09 -3.44
N HIS A 215 2.39 29.07 -2.60
CA HIS A 215 1.76 29.02 -1.27
C HIS A 215 2.75 28.59 -0.19
N THR A 216 2.65 29.22 0.97
CA THR A 216 3.36 28.81 2.19
C THR A 216 2.31 28.54 3.28
N PRO A 217 2.22 27.32 3.83
CA PRO A 217 1.33 27.04 4.93
C PRO A 217 1.58 27.95 6.15
N SER A 218 0.53 28.27 6.90
CA SER A 218 0.62 29.13 8.09
C SER A 218 1.29 28.47 9.31
N TRP A 219 1.51 27.15 9.25
CA TRP A 219 2.14 26.37 10.33
C TRP A 219 3.60 26.06 10.07
N PRO A 220 4.37 25.78 11.13
CA PRO A 220 5.76 25.37 10.99
C PRO A 220 5.90 24.03 10.27
N ILE A 221 6.79 23.97 9.29
CA ILE A 221 7.13 22.74 8.60
C ILE A 221 8.46 22.21 9.14
N PRO A 222 8.51 21.01 9.76
CA PRO A 222 9.75 20.38 10.19
C PRO A 222 10.75 20.26 9.04
N LYS A 223 12.05 20.38 9.33
CA LYS A 223 13.10 20.30 8.30
C LYS A 223 12.95 19.07 7.40
N ILE A 224 12.57 17.95 7.99
CA ILE A 224 12.46 16.66 7.31
C ILE A 224 11.29 16.60 6.31
N PHE A 225 10.35 17.53 6.40
CA PHE A 225 9.19 17.62 5.49
C PHE A 225 9.35 18.70 4.41
N ARG A 226 10.39 19.50 4.42
CA ARG A 226 10.50 20.68 3.55
C ARG A 226 10.76 20.33 2.10
N LEU A 227 9.72 20.34 1.29
CA LEU A 227 9.78 20.20 -0.17
C LEU A 227 10.13 21.52 -0.88
N ALA A 228 9.95 22.65 -0.20
CA ALA A 228 10.31 23.97 -0.70
C ALA A 228 11.01 24.80 0.40
N LYS A 229 11.78 25.80 0.00
CA LYS A 229 12.39 26.79 0.86
C LYS A 229 12.15 28.18 0.27
N GLU A 230 11.53 29.07 1.07
CA GLU A 230 11.22 30.44 0.62
C GLU A 230 10.46 30.45 -0.74
N GLN A 231 9.44 29.61 -0.86
CA GLN A 231 8.66 29.40 -2.07
C GLN A 231 9.49 28.98 -3.30
N LYS A 232 10.64 28.36 -3.09
CA LYS A 232 11.43 27.74 -4.14
C LYS A 232 11.40 26.23 -3.98
N PHE A 233 10.89 25.54 -4.98
CA PHE A 233 10.88 24.10 -5.03
C PHE A 233 12.29 23.51 -4.92
N ASN A 234 12.49 22.55 -4.01
CA ASN A 234 13.79 21.91 -3.79
C ASN A 234 14.01 20.77 -4.81
N LYS A 235 14.45 21.13 -6.01
CA LYS A 235 14.71 20.19 -7.11
C LYS A 235 15.75 19.12 -6.76
N ASP A 236 16.64 19.38 -5.81
CA ASP A 236 17.73 18.45 -5.46
C ASP A 236 17.18 17.13 -4.91
N ILE A 237 16.09 17.15 -4.14
CA ILE A 237 15.42 15.95 -3.62
C ILE A 237 15.00 15.01 -4.76
N PHE A 238 14.58 15.58 -5.87
CA PHE A 238 14.06 14.88 -7.05
C PHE A 238 15.15 14.54 -8.07
N SER A 239 16.42 14.77 -7.73
CA SER A 239 17.61 14.36 -8.47
C SER A 239 18.53 13.42 -7.69
N GLY A 240 18.01 12.80 -6.61
CA GLY A 240 18.75 11.84 -5.79
C GLY A 240 19.53 12.45 -4.63
N ALA A 241 19.37 13.75 -4.33
CA ALA A 241 19.87 14.33 -3.09
C ALA A 241 18.79 14.26 -2.00
N THR A 242 18.90 13.32 -1.11
CA THR A 242 17.91 13.08 -0.05
C THR A 242 17.96 14.14 1.07
N ILE A 243 16.83 14.40 1.72
CA ILE A 243 16.71 15.34 2.84
C ILE A 243 17.61 14.93 4.03
N ASN A 244 17.68 13.63 4.30
CA ASN A 244 18.51 13.01 5.33
C ASN A 244 19.41 11.93 4.71
N THR A 245 20.27 11.33 5.53
CA THR A 245 21.09 10.18 5.09
C THR A 245 20.20 8.95 4.86
N PRO A 246 20.13 8.41 3.65
CA PRO A 246 19.36 7.21 3.35
C PRO A 246 20.13 5.94 3.73
N SER A 247 19.43 4.82 3.86
CA SER A 247 20.05 3.51 3.94
C SER A 247 20.46 3.04 2.54
N MET A 248 21.76 2.99 2.27
CA MET A 248 22.27 2.47 0.99
C MET A 248 21.98 0.98 0.82
N LEU A 249 21.83 0.22 1.91
CA LEU A 249 21.43 -1.19 1.84
C LEU A 249 19.99 -1.32 1.28
N CYS A 250 19.05 -0.51 1.77
CA CYS A 250 17.68 -0.48 1.24
C CYS A 250 17.64 0.00 -0.22
N VAL A 251 18.54 0.93 -0.59
CA VAL A 251 18.67 1.40 -1.98
C VAL A 251 19.12 0.27 -2.91
N GLU A 252 20.11 -0.52 -2.50
CA GLU A 252 20.57 -1.68 -3.30
C GLU A 252 19.50 -2.78 -3.36
N ASP A 253 18.76 -2.99 -2.29
CA ASP A 253 17.68 -3.96 -2.23
C ASP A 253 16.51 -3.58 -3.17
N VAL A 254 16.10 -2.32 -3.17
CA VAL A 254 15.05 -1.87 -4.09
C VAL A 254 15.51 -1.86 -5.54
N LEU A 255 16.77 -1.58 -5.81
CA LEU A 255 17.34 -1.71 -7.16
C LEU A 255 17.26 -3.14 -7.67
N TYR A 256 17.50 -4.15 -6.80
CA TYR A 256 17.27 -5.54 -7.18
C TYR A 256 15.82 -5.79 -7.58
N SER A 257 14.87 -5.33 -6.77
CA SER A 257 13.44 -5.52 -7.05
C SER A 257 12.98 -4.79 -8.32
N LEU A 258 13.48 -3.58 -8.58
CA LEU A 258 13.19 -2.84 -9.81
C LEU A 258 13.79 -3.54 -11.05
N ASN A 259 15.01 -4.07 -10.94
CA ASN A 259 15.62 -4.86 -12.02
C ASN A 259 14.85 -6.16 -12.29
N TRP A 260 14.38 -6.84 -11.24
CA TRP A 260 13.50 -7.99 -11.37
C TRP A 260 12.20 -7.60 -12.07
N ALA A 261 11.54 -6.53 -11.64
CA ALA A 261 10.30 -6.05 -12.24
C ALA A 261 10.45 -5.73 -13.74
N GLU A 262 11.54 -5.07 -14.14
CA GLU A 262 11.87 -4.84 -15.56
C GLU A 262 12.07 -6.17 -16.31
N SER A 263 12.81 -7.12 -15.73
CA SER A 263 13.16 -8.38 -16.37
C SER A 263 11.97 -9.28 -16.67
N ILE A 264 10.89 -9.18 -15.90
CA ILE A 264 9.67 -10.00 -16.08
C ILE A 264 8.63 -9.34 -16.99
N GLY A 265 8.87 -8.11 -17.49
CA GLY A 265 7.94 -7.40 -18.39
C GLY A 265 7.36 -6.10 -17.81
N GLY A 266 7.89 -5.61 -16.70
CA GLY A 266 7.52 -4.32 -16.11
C GLY A 266 6.09 -4.30 -15.54
N ILE A 267 5.47 -3.12 -15.56
CA ILE A 267 4.18 -2.87 -14.91
C ILE A 267 3.06 -3.79 -15.39
N GLU A 268 3.05 -4.15 -16.66
CA GLU A 268 1.99 -4.99 -17.23
C GLU A 268 2.00 -6.39 -16.59
N GLU A 269 3.18 -7.01 -16.47
CA GLU A 269 3.26 -8.35 -15.88
C GLU A 269 3.08 -8.32 -14.35
N LEU A 270 3.58 -7.29 -13.67
CA LEU A 270 3.31 -7.10 -12.23
C LEU A 270 1.81 -7.03 -11.93
N ILE A 271 1.06 -6.27 -12.74
CA ILE A 271 -0.41 -6.20 -12.64
C ILE A 271 -1.04 -7.56 -12.93
N ASN A 272 -0.57 -8.28 -13.96
CA ASN A 272 -1.10 -9.58 -14.33
C ASN A 272 -0.91 -10.63 -13.24
N ILE A 273 0.27 -10.67 -12.60
CA ILE A 273 0.52 -11.60 -11.48
C ILE A 273 -0.46 -11.33 -10.33
N SER A 274 -0.60 -10.08 -9.91
CA SER A 274 -1.53 -9.73 -8.82
C SER A 274 -2.99 -10.01 -9.17
N LYS A 275 -3.38 -9.81 -10.43
CA LYS A 275 -4.72 -10.18 -10.90
C LYS A 275 -4.93 -11.70 -10.86
N ARG A 276 -3.95 -12.50 -11.31
CA ARG A 276 -4.04 -13.96 -11.24
C ARG A 276 -4.16 -14.43 -9.79
N ASN A 277 -3.41 -13.85 -8.87
CA ASN A 277 -3.53 -14.14 -7.43
C ASN A 277 -4.95 -13.89 -6.91
N LEU A 278 -5.55 -12.75 -7.28
CA LEU A 278 -6.94 -12.46 -6.92
C LEU A 278 -7.91 -13.45 -7.55
N GLU A 279 -7.76 -13.81 -8.84
CA GLU A 279 -8.66 -14.75 -9.50
C GLU A 279 -8.61 -16.15 -8.88
N ILE A 280 -7.45 -16.61 -8.41
CA ILE A 280 -7.31 -17.85 -7.65
C ILE A 280 -8.17 -17.80 -6.37
N VAL A 281 -8.07 -16.72 -5.60
CA VAL A 281 -8.86 -16.55 -4.37
C VAL A 281 -10.35 -16.41 -4.69
N LYS A 282 -10.74 -15.67 -5.74
CA LYS A 282 -12.14 -15.55 -6.17
C LYS A 282 -12.76 -16.91 -6.49
N LYS A 283 -12.05 -17.73 -7.27
CA LYS A 283 -12.51 -19.07 -7.62
C LYS A 283 -12.69 -19.95 -6.38
N TRP A 284 -11.80 -19.86 -5.42
CA TRP A 284 -11.92 -20.58 -4.15
C TRP A 284 -13.11 -20.06 -3.33
N ILE A 285 -13.31 -18.74 -3.22
CA ILE A 285 -14.45 -18.15 -2.50
C ILE A 285 -15.80 -18.52 -3.14
N GLU A 286 -15.88 -18.64 -4.46
CA GLU A 286 -17.11 -19.09 -5.14
C GLU A 286 -17.55 -20.50 -4.72
N GLY A 287 -16.59 -21.36 -4.37
CA GLY A 287 -16.86 -22.72 -3.85
C GLY A 287 -16.93 -22.79 -2.32
N SER A 288 -16.65 -21.69 -1.60
CA SER A 288 -16.59 -21.70 -0.14
C SER A 288 -17.97 -21.49 0.50
N GLU A 289 -18.35 -22.38 1.42
CA GLU A 289 -19.51 -22.17 2.30
C GLU A 289 -19.15 -21.35 3.54
N VAL A 290 -17.85 -21.19 3.82
CA VAL A 290 -17.33 -20.61 5.06
C VAL A 290 -16.93 -19.14 4.88
N PHE A 291 -16.30 -18.78 3.77
CA PHE A 291 -15.70 -17.46 3.59
C PHE A 291 -16.38 -16.60 2.51
N GLU A 292 -16.29 -15.31 2.67
CA GLU A 292 -16.64 -14.29 1.68
C GLU A 292 -15.60 -13.15 1.69
N PHE A 293 -15.58 -12.32 0.65
CA PHE A 293 -14.76 -11.12 0.66
C PHE A 293 -15.30 -10.10 1.66
N LEU A 294 -14.39 -9.38 2.34
CA LEU A 294 -14.78 -8.25 3.18
C LEU A 294 -15.33 -7.09 2.32
N ALA A 295 -14.80 -6.90 1.11
CA ALA A 295 -15.30 -5.92 0.16
C ALA A 295 -16.72 -6.26 -0.30
N GLN A 296 -17.67 -5.33 -0.13
CA GLN A 296 -19.08 -5.53 -0.48
C GLN A 296 -19.34 -5.41 -1.99
N ASP A 297 -18.60 -4.55 -2.69
CA ASP A 297 -18.66 -4.43 -4.15
C ASP A 297 -17.52 -5.23 -4.79
N ARG A 298 -17.88 -6.17 -5.67
CA ARG A 298 -16.94 -7.04 -6.39
C ARG A 298 -15.92 -6.29 -7.26
N GLU A 299 -16.25 -5.11 -7.76
CA GLU A 299 -15.38 -4.29 -8.58
C GLU A 299 -14.29 -3.57 -7.76
N THR A 300 -14.51 -3.45 -6.46
CA THR A 300 -13.61 -2.79 -5.52
C THR A 300 -12.69 -3.73 -4.76
N ILE A 301 -12.78 -5.04 -4.98
CA ILE A 301 -11.89 -6.02 -4.34
C ILE A 301 -10.43 -5.72 -4.71
N SER A 302 -9.59 -5.59 -3.68
CA SER A 302 -8.14 -5.39 -3.84
C SER A 302 -7.46 -6.62 -4.45
N SER A 303 -6.57 -6.42 -5.42
CA SER A 303 -5.73 -7.49 -5.97
C SER A 303 -4.42 -7.72 -5.19
N THR A 304 -4.12 -6.86 -4.21
CA THR A 304 -2.91 -6.97 -3.40
C THR A 304 -3.20 -7.37 -1.96
N SER A 305 -4.10 -6.66 -1.28
CA SER A 305 -4.53 -6.98 0.08
C SER A 305 -5.90 -7.63 0.03
N ILE A 306 -5.93 -8.95 -0.10
CA ILE A 306 -7.17 -9.70 -0.27
C ILE A 306 -7.70 -10.05 1.12
N CYS A 307 -8.74 -9.33 1.57
CA CYS A 307 -9.35 -9.51 2.87
C CYS A 307 -10.63 -10.35 2.75
N ILE A 308 -10.71 -11.41 3.55
CA ILE A 308 -11.85 -12.33 3.63
C ILE A 308 -12.32 -12.49 5.07
N VAL A 309 -13.61 -12.73 5.24
CA VAL A 309 -14.25 -12.91 6.54
C VAL A 309 -15.12 -14.17 6.53
N PRO A 310 -15.30 -14.85 7.67
CA PRO A 310 -16.24 -15.96 7.75
C PRO A 310 -17.69 -15.48 7.60
N LYS A 311 -18.46 -16.14 6.72
CA LYS A 311 -19.92 -15.96 6.56
C LYS A 311 -20.74 -17.04 7.24
N ASP A 312 -20.10 -18.03 7.84
CA ASP A 312 -20.69 -19.14 8.57
C ASP A 312 -21.55 -18.62 9.75
N GLU A 313 -22.79 -19.09 9.84
CA GLU A 313 -23.74 -18.67 10.88
C GLU A 313 -23.27 -18.98 12.29
N TRP A 314 -22.57 -20.10 12.50
CA TRP A 314 -21.96 -20.40 13.80
C TRP A 314 -20.98 -19.30 14.22
N PHE A 315 -20.08 -18.87 13.30
CA PHE A 315 -19.12 -17.81 13.56
C PHE A 315 -19.83 -16.46 13.80
N LYS A 316 -20.84 -16.13 13.00
CA LYS A 316 -21.60 -14.88 13.15
C LYS A 316 -22.25 -14.75 14.52
N ASN A 317 -22.65 -15.85 15.13
CA ASN A 317 -23.30 -15.89 16.44
C ASN A 317 -22.33 -15.84 17.63
N LEU A 318 -21.01 -15.91 17.41
CA LEU A 318 -20.02 -15.72 18.47
C LEU A 318 -20.00 -14.26 18.96
N GLU A 319 -19.66 -14.08 20.23
CA GLU A 319 -19.31 -12.75 20.77
C GLU A 319 -18.06 -12.19 20.09
N GLN A 320 -17.93 -10.86 20.04
CA GLN A 320 -16.85 -10.21 19.29
C GLN A 320 -15.45 -10.66 19.70
N ASP A 321 -15.19 -10.78 21.00
CA ASP A 321 -13.89 -11.25 21.51
C ASP A 321 -13.62 -12.71 21.14
N ALA A 322 -14.66 -13.55 21.12
CA ALA A 322 -14.56 -14.93 20.70
C ALA A 322 -14.24 -15.03 19.19
N LYS A 323 -14.85 -14.19 18.34
CA LYS A 323 -14.51 -14.08 16.91
C LYS A 323 -13.04 -13.75 16.70
N VAL A 324 -12.55 -12.76 17.45
CA VAL A 324 -11.14 -12.33 17.36
C VAL A 324 -10.20 -13.46 17.77
N ASN A 325 -10.47 -14.11 18.89
CA ASN A 325 -9.63 -15.19 19.41
C ASN A 325 -9.66 -16.41 18.50
N PHE A 326 -10.84 -16.78 18.00
CA PHE A 326 -11.02 -17.87 17.04
C PHE A 326 -10.17 -17.67 15.78
N MET A 327 -10.28 -16.49 15.12
CA MET A 327 -9.51 -16.23 13.91
C MET A 327 -8.00 -16.14 14.15
N LYS A 328 -7.57 -15.66 15.32
CA LYS A 328 -6.15 -15.73 15.73
C LYS A 328 -5.68 -17.19 15.86
N GLU A 329 -6.50 -18.06 16.43
CA GLU A 329 -6.16 -19.48 16.56
C GLU A 329 -6.10 -20.16 15.20
N VAL A 330 -7.04 -19.86 14.29
CA VAL A 330 -7.01 -20.34 12.89
C VAL A 330 -5.70 -19.96 12.21
N CYS A 331 -5.32 -18.69 12.25
CA CYS A 331 -4.05 -18.23 11.66
C CYS A 331 -2.82 -18.87 12.34
N SER A 332 -2.86 -19.02 13.67
CA SER A 332 -1.79 -19.69 14.43
C SER A 332 -1.62 -21.17 14.05
N GLU A 333 -2.70 -21.89 13.76
CA GLU A 333 -2.60 -23.27 13.29
C GLU A 333 -1.97 -23.38 11.90
N ILE A 334 -2.24 -22.42 11.00
CA ILE A 334 -1.58 -22.35 9.67
C ILE A 334 -0.09 -22.07 9.85
N GLU A 335 0.27 -21.10 10.71
CA GLU A 335 1.64 -20.71 11.00
C GLU A 335 2.45 -21.84 11.65
N LYS A 336 1.92 -22.53 12.67
CA LYS A 336 2.53 -23.70 13.31
C LYS A 336 2.88 -24.81 12.32
N ASN A 337 2.12 -24.90 11.25
CA ASN A 337 2.35 -25.86 10.18
C ASN A 337 3.27 -25.28 9.06
N GLU A 338 3.78 -24.06 9.21
CA GLU A 338 4.63 -23.39 8.22
C GLU A 338 3.97 -23.30 6.83
N ALA A 339 2.64 -23.18 6.81
CA ALA A 339 1.87 -23.12 5.57
C ALA A 339 1.43 -21.69 5.20
N GLY A 340 1.55 -20.73 6.13
CA GLY A 340 1.23 -19.33 5.87
C GLY A 340 1.55 -18.46 7.09
N TYR A 341 2.32 -17.40 6.88
CA TYR A 341 2.67 -16.41 7.89
C TYR A 341 1.91 -15.11 7.66
N ASP A 342 1.65 -14.38 8.75
CA ASP A 342 1.06 -13.02 8.74
C ASP A 342 -0.32 -12.91 8.06
N LEU A 343 -1.13 -13.97 8.13
CA LEU A 343 -2.46 -14.04 7.53
C LEU A 343 -3.54 -13.31 8.34
N ASN A 344 -3.27 -12.88 9.57
CA ASN A 344 -4.25 -12.21 10.41
C ASN A 344 -4.78 -10.92 9.76
N SER A 345 -6.09 -10.67 9.93
CA SER A 345 -6.66 -9.36 9.67
C SER A 345 -5.98 -8.29 10.55
N TYR A 346 -6.05 -7.03 10.14
CA TYR A 346 -5.52 -5.93 10.93
C TYR A 346 -6.32 -5.77 12.24
N LYS A 347 -5.67 -5.32 13.31
CA LYS A 347 -6.24 -5.26 14.67
C LYS A 347 -7.58 -4.50 14.79
N THR A 348 -7.82 -3.54 13.89
CA THR A 348 -9.05 -2.72 13.85
C THR A 348 -10.04 -3.19 12.79
N ALA A 349 -9.65 -4.13 11.92
CA ALA A 349 -10.50 -4.70 10.90
C ALA A 349 -11.40 -5.82 11.46
N PRO A 350 -12.50 -6.17 10.79
CA PRO A 350 -13.28 -7.34 11.14
C PRO A 350 -12.41 -8.60 11.25
N PRO A 351 -12.69 -9.50 12.23
CA PRO A 351 -11.95 -10.74 12.36
C PRO A 351 -12.04 -11.60 11.10
N GLY A 352 -10.92 -11.91 10.51
CA GLY A 352 -10.84 -12.61 9.23
C GLY A 352 -9.39 -12.90 8.85
N ILE A 353 -9.17 -13.15 7.59
CA ILE A 353 -7.86 -13.45 6.99
C ILE A 353 -7.53 -12.38 5.93
N ARG A 354 -6.26 -12.03 5.88
CA ARG A 354 -5.72 -11.13 4.86
C ARG A 354 -4.58 -11.83 4.13
N ILE A 355 -4.78 -12.11 2.86
CA ILE A 355 -3.80 -12.74 1.99
C ILE A 355 -3.15 -11.64 1.15
N TRP A 356 -1.83 -11.48 1.24
CA TRP A 356 -1.12 -10.61 0.32
C TRP A 356 -0.98 -11.28 -1.04
N GLY A 357 -1.56 -10.67 -2.07
CA GLY A 357 -1.55 -11.13 -3.47
C GLY A 357 -0.71 -10.26 -4.41
N GLY A 358 0.22 -9.43 -3.85
CA GLY A 358 1.12 -8.61 -4.65
C GLY A 358 2.05 -9.46 -5.54
N SER A 359 2.66 -8.82 -6.53
CA SER A 359 3.38 -9.51 -7.62
C SER A 359 4.63 -10.30 -7.21
N THR A 360 5.12 -10.13 -5.99
CA THR A 360 6.23 -10.95 -5.44
C THR A 360 5.76 -12.29 -4.87
N VAL A 361 4.44 -12.50 -4.72
CA VAL A 361 3.85 -13.79 -4.32
C VAL A 361 3.54 -14.60 -5.55
N GLU A 362 4.09 -15.81 -5.63
CA GLU A 362 3.85 -16.73 -6.74
C GLU A 362 2.43 -17.29 -6.70
N ASN A 363 1.78 -17.43 -7.85
CA ASN A 363 0.39 -17.89 -7.95
C ASN A 363 0.19 -19.26 -7.30
N GLU A 364 1.16 -20.17 -7.46
CA GLU A 364 1.16 -21.51 -6.86
C GLU A 364 1.15 -21.47 -5.32
N ASP A 365 1.80 -20.48 -4.70
CA ASP A 365 1.81 -20.35 -3.24
C ASP A 365 0.45 -19.89 -2.73
N VAL A 366 -0.24 -19.01 -3.48
CA VAL A 366 -1.64 -18.66 -3.17
C VAL A 366 -2.53 -19.90 -3.28
N GLU A 367 -2.41 -20.70 -4.35
CA GLU A 367 -3.20 -21.94 -4.51
C GLU A 367 -2.98 -22.90 -3.34
N LYS A 368 -1.73 -23.05 -2.88
CA LYS A 368 -1.37 -24.01 -1.84
C LYS A 368 -1.79 -23.59 -0.44
N VAL A 369 -1.92 -22.27 -0.14
CA VAL A 369 -2.35 -21.80 1.19
C VAL A 369 -3.86 -21.97 1.42
N LEU A 370 -4.68 -21.90 0.39
CA LEU A 370 -6.14 -21.93 0.52
C LEU A 370 -6.69 -23.20 1.20
N PRO A 371 -6.25 -24.43 0.84
CA PRO A 371 -6.67 -25.63 1.56
C PRO A 371 -6.28 -25.64 3.05
N TRP A 372 -5.16 -24.98 3.41
CA TRP A 372 -4.74 -24.84 4.80
C TRP A 372 -5.66 -23.89 5.57
N ILE A 373 -6.18 -22.87 4.93
CA ILE A 373 -7.18 -21.96 5.51
C ILE A 373 -8.46 -22.73 5.81
N ASP A 374 -8.97 -23.50 4.86
CA ASP A 374 -10.16 -24.34 5.04
C ASP A 374 -9.97 -25.36 6.16
N TRP A 375 -8.85 -26.06 6.15
CA TRP A 375 -8.54 -27.06 7.19
C TRP A 375 -8.44 -26.42 8.58
N ALA A 376 -7.68 -25.34 8.72
CA ALA A 376 -7.44 -24.69 10.01
C ALA A 376 -8.75 -24.15 10.60
N TYR A 377 -9.61 -23.55 9.77
CA TYR A 377 -10.92 -23.08 10.21
C TYR A 377 -11.76 -24.22 10.79
N ASN A 378 -11.90 -25.33 10.05
CA ASN A 378 -12.69 -26.48 10.51
C ASN A 378 -12.07 -27.15 11.74
N PHE A 379 -10.74 -27.29 11.77
CA PHE A 379 -10.02 -27.89 12.90
C PHE A 379 -10.22 -27.09 14.21
N VAL A 380 -10.14 -25.78 14.14
CA VAL A 380 -10.37 -24.91 15.32
C VAL A 380 -11.85 -24.90 15.68
N LYS A 381 -12.76 -24.86 14.70
CA LYS A 381 -14.22 -24.91 14.94
C LYS A 381 -14.63 -26.18 15.70
N GLU A 382 -14.07 -27.33 15.33
CA GLU A 382 -14.32 -28.60 16.05
C GLU A 382 -13.93 -28.51 17.53
N LYS A 383 -12.85 -27.84 17.89
CA LYS A 383 -12.46 -27.62 19.30
C LYS A 383 -13.49 -26.76 20.03
N TYR A 384 -13.89 -25.60 19.44
CA TYR A 384 -14.89 -24.71 20.06
C TYR A 384 -16.29 -25.28 20.18
N THR A 385 -16.65 -26.29 19.39
CA THR A 385 -17.97 -26.92 19.43
C THR A 385 -18.02 -28.15 20.35
N ASN A 386 -16.86 -28.69 20.72
CA ASN A 386 -16.74 -29.84 21.62
C ASN A 386 -16.43 -29.43 23.09
N GLU A 387 -16.12 -28.16 23.34
CA GLU A 387 -16.06 -27.55 24.67
C GLU A 387 -17.42 -26.99 25.10
#